data_b892ae320c2364a82ea3e814f23ef60c
#
_entry.id   b892ae320c2364a82ea3e814f23ef60c
#
_cell.length_a   1.000
_cell.length_b   1.000
_cell.length_c   1.000
_cell.angle_alpha   90.00
_cell.angle_beta   90.00
_cell.angle_gamma   90.00
#
_symmetry.space_group_name_H-M   'P 1'
#
loop_
_entity.id
_entity.type
_entity.pdbx_description
1 polymer ?
#
loop_
_entity_poly.entity_id
_entity_poly.type
_entity_poly.pdbx_seq_one_letter_code
_entity_poly.pdbx_strand_id
1 'polypeptide(L)'
;MIKDFGAGIALLLRGFSLVFSTPKRVLVGALPAVITAVLMIVGWVVLFTNIDSIAGWLTGFADSWSETWRNVVEVAVGISVIAVILGLSVLLFTAITLMIGGPFYEYIAEEVEDELGGVPGAEQVGFWRGFVVGLRSTILLVGVSILFAIPLFFCGFIPVVGQTVVPVLAVCINGYLLGIELTGIPFTRRGKSFKERRKLLATRRSLVLGFAVPAYLLCLIPLAAMIVIPAAMAGGTVLSHRLLTGDRTTTA
;
A
#
# COMPACT_ATOMS: atom_id res chain seq x y z
N MET A 1 -4.94 -17.47 20.06
CA MET A 1 -4.02 -16.43 19.56
C MET A 1 -3.15 -16.93 18.40
N ILE A 2 -2.30 -17.96 18.57
CA ILE A 2 -1.45 -18.46 17.46
C ILE A 2 -2.28 -19.00 16.30
N LYS A 3 -3.33 -19.77 16.57
CA LYS A 3 -4.26 -20.27 15.53
C LYS A 3 -4.96 -19.14 14.76
N ASP A 4 -5.37 -18.08 15.47
CA ASP A 4 -6.00 -16.91 14.80
C ASP A 4 -4.99 -16.15 13.95
N PHE A 5 -3.74 -16.02 14.40
CA PHE A 5 -2.68 -15.38 13.62
C PHE A 5 -2.40 -16.17 12.33
N GLY A 6 -2.27 -17.51 12.44
CA GLY A 6 -2.14 -18.36 11.25
C GLY A 6 -3.34 -18.29 10.30
N ALA A 7 -4.56 -18.21 10.86
CA ALA A 7 -5.76 -18.00 10.06
C ALA A 7 -5.76 -16.63 9.34
N GLY A 8 -5.16 -15.60 9.96
CA GLY A 8 -4.96 -14.31 9.30
C GLY A 8 -4.04 -14.40 8.09
N ILE A 9 -2.91 -15.09 8.21
CA ILE A 9 -1.99 -15.35 7.08
C ILE A 9 -2.73 -16.11 5.96
N ALA A 10 -3.51 -17.13 6.31
CA ALA A 10 -4.28 -17.89 5.34
C ALA A 10 -5.30 -17.02 4.58
N LEU A 11 -5.88 -16.00 5.25
CA LEU A 11 -6.76 -15.04 4.58
C LEU A 11 -6.03 -14.16 3.56
N LEU A 12 -4.80 -13.76 3.85
CA LEU A 12 -3.97 -13.04 2.88
C LEU A 12 -3.69 -13.92 1.67
N LEU A 13 -3.26 -15.15 1.89
CA LEU A 13 -3.00 -16.12 0.81
C LEU A 13 -4.26 -16.41 0.00
N ARG A 14 -5.43 -16.51 0.65
CA ARG A 14 -6.72 -16.62 -0.04
C ARG A 14 -7.02 -15.41 -0.91
N GLY A 15 -6.67 -14.21 -0.46
CA GLY A 15 -6.78 -13.00 -1.26
C GLY A 15 -5.94 -13.07 -2.54
N PHE A 16 -4.71 -13.55 -2.46
CA PHE A 16 -3.90 -13.83 -3.64
C PHE A 16 -4.59 -14.86 -4.56
N SER A 17 -5.05 -15.97 -4.01
CA SER A 17 -5.77 -16.98 -4.80
C SER A 17 -7.00 -16.39 -5.50
N LEU A 18 -7.82 -15.59 -4.83
CA LEU A 18 -9.02 -14.97 -5.39
C LEU A 18 -8.72 -14.00 -6.54
N VAL A 19 -7.62 -13.26 -6.47
CA VAL A 19 -7.22 -12.37 -7.56
C VAL A 19 -6.63 -13.16 -8.72
N PHE A 20 -5.69 -14.05 -8.45
CA PHE A 20 -4.95 -14.76 -9.50
C PHE A 20 -5.72 -15.92 -10.16
N SER A 21 -6.77 -16.45 -9.53
CA SER A 21 -7.64 -17.47 -10.14
C SER A 21 -8.59 -16.89 -11.19
N THR A 22 -8.82 -15.59 -11.19
CA THR A 22 -9.77 -14.95 -12.11
C THR A 22 -9.03 -14.01 -13.06
N PRO A 23 -8.88 -14.34 -14.35
CA PRO A 23 -8.14 -13.51 -15.32
C PRO A 23 -8.62 -12.05 -15.37
N LYS A 24 -9.93 -11.83 -15.22
CA LYS A 24 -10.52 -10.49 -15.19
C LYS A 24 -9.97 -9.66 -14.03
N ARG A 25 -9.84 -10.23 -12.83
CA ARG A 25 -9.30 -9.53 -11.64
C ARG A 25 -7.81 -9.22 -11.81
N VAL A 26 -7.07 -10.14 -12.42
CA VAL A 26 -5.66 -9.91 -12.76
C VAL A 26 -5.54 -8.74 -13.71
N LEU A 27 -6.35 -8.68 -14.77
CA LEU A 27 -6.35 -7.57 -15.73
C LEU A 27 -6.74 -6.25 -15.06
N VAL A 28 -7.80 -6.24 -14.26
CA VAL A 28 -8.25 -5.04 -13.54
C VAL A 28 -7.19 -4.58 -12.53
N GLY A 29 -6.57 -5.50 -11.80
CA GLY A 29 -5.49 -5.19 -10.85
C GLY A 29 -4.19 -4.71 -11.51
N ALA A 30 -3.90 -5.16 -12.74
CA ALA A 30 -2.72 -4.76 -13.50
C ALA A 30 -2.92 -3.44 -14.28
N LEU A 31 -4.15 -3.06 -14.59
CA LEU A 31 -4.47 -1.90 -15.43
C LEU A 31 -3.85 -0.59 -14.90
N PRO A 32 -3.87 -0.27 -13.60
CA PRO A 32 -3.20 0.91 -13.06
C PRO A 32 -1.70 0.92 -13.35
N ALA A 33 -1.05 -0.25 -13.26
CA ALA A 33 0.38 -0.37 -13.55
C ALA A 33 0.69 -0.13 -15.03
N VAL A 34 -0.15 -0.61 -15.93
CA VAL A 34 -0.02 -0.38 -17.36
C VAL A 34 -0.21 1.11 -17.68
N ILE A 35 -1.22 1.74 -17.12
CA ILE A 35 -1.45 3.20 -17.29
C ILE A 35 -0.23 3.98 -16.79
N THR A 36 0.26 3.65 -15.59
CA THR A 36 1.45 4.32 -15.03
C THR A 36 2.69 4.08 -15.88
N ALA A 37 2.88 2.86 -16.42
CA ALA A 37 4.00 2.56 -17.29
C ALA A 37 3.98 3.44 -18.55
N VAL A 38 2.82 3.61 -19.18
CA VAL A 38 2.68 4.50 -20.33
C VAL A 38 2.99 5.96 -19.95
N LEU A 39 2.46 6.45 -18.83
CA LEU A 39 2.75 7.81 -18.35
C LEU A 39 4.24 8.00 -18.06
N MET A 40 4.89 7.01 -17.45
CA MET A 40 6.33 7.05 -17.16
C MET A 40 7.17 7.03 -18.45
N ILE A 41 6.81 6.20 -19.43
CA ILE A 41 7.49 6.19 -20.75
C ILE A 41 7.40 7.56 -21.42
N VAL A 42 6.21 8.17 -21.43
CA VAL A 42 6.04 9.52 -21.96
C VAL A 42 6.89 10.52 -21.18
N GLY A 43 6.89 10.46 -19.85
CA GLY A 43 7.73 11.31 -19.02
C GLY A 43 9.22 11.14 -19.31
N TRP A 44 9.69 9.90 -19.48
CA TRP A 44 11.08 9.61 -19.86
C TRP A 44 11.42 10.14 -21.26
N VAL A 45 10.55 9.98 -22.25
CA VAL A 45 10.76 10.55 -23.59
C VAL A 45 10.92 12.06 -23.50
N VAL A 46 10.02 12.75 -22.78
CA VAL A 46 10.12 14.20 -22.58
C VAL A 46 11.41 14.60 -21.85
N LEU A 47 11.83 13.83 -20.85
CA LEU A 47 13.09 14.07 -20.13
C LEU A 47 14.29 13.95 -21.07
N PHE A 48 14.36 12.86 -21.84
CA PHE A 48 15.48 12.60 -22.74
C PHE A 48 15.56 13.60 -23.91
N THR A 49 14.43 14.06 -24.43
CA THR A 49 14.41 15.08 -25.49
C THR A 49 14.86 16.47 -25.00
N ASN A 50 14.87 16.70 -23.68
CA ASN A 50 15.31 17.94 -23.06
C ASN A 50 16.60 17.81 -22.23
N ILE A 51 17.32 16.68 -22.37
CA ILE A 51 18.45 16.35 -21.49
C ILE A 51 19.59 17.35 -21.56
N ASP A 52 19.86 17.92 -22.74
CA ASP A 52 20.95 18.90 -22.95
C ASP A 52 20.69 20.19 -22.16
N SER A 53 19.43 20.64 -22.13
CA SER A 53 19.03 21.81 -21.35
C SER A 53 19.16 21.57 -19.84
N ILE A 54 18.85 20.36 -19.38
CA ILE A 54 18.92 19.97 -17.97
C ILE A 54 20.39 19.76 -17.55
N ALA A 55 21.21 19.11 -18.40
CA ALA A 55 22.62 18.89 -18.16
C ALA A 55 23.36 20.22 -18.04
N GLY A 56 23.15 21.17 -18.96
CA GLY A 56 23.77 22.48 -18.91
C GLY A 56 23.44 23.27 -17.62
N TRP A 57 22.23 23.08 -17.07
CA TRP A 57 21.86 23.70 -15.79
C TRP A 57 22.56 23.02 -14.59
N LEU A 58 22.75 21.70 -14.64
CA LEU A 58 23.34 20.91 -13.54
C LEU A 58 24.86 20.97 -13.49
N THR A 59 25.57 21.16 -14.64
CA THR A 59 27.03 21.10 -14.70
C THR A 59 27.72 22.47 -14.69
N GLY A 60 26.98 23.56 -14.82
CA GLY A 60 27.52 24.93 -14.91
C GLY A 60 28.38 25.38 -13.72
N PHE A 61 28.35 24.66 -12.59
CA PHE A 61 29.18 24.96 -11.42
C PHE A 61 30.60 24.36 -11.50
N ALA A 62 30.84 23.39 -12.40
CA ALA A 62 32.10 22.63 -12.48
C ALA A 62 33.07 23.15 -13.55
N ASP A 63 32.70 24.15 -14.31
CA ASP A 63 33.49 24.68 -15.44
C ASP A 63 34.85 25.28 -15.03
N SER A 64 35.05 25.58 -13.74
CA SER A 64 36.27 26.18 -13.20
C SER A 64 37.29 25.17 -12.62
N TRP A 65 37.01 23.87 -12.68
CA TRP A 65 37.82 22.85 -12.03
C TRP A 65 38.91 22.30 -12.94
N SER A 66 40.04 21.77 -12.36
CA SER A 66 41.11 21.12 -13.14
C SER A 66 40.59 19.83 -13.81
N GLU A 67 41.07 19.55 -15.02
CA GLU A 67 40.58 18.50 -15.93
C GLU A 67 40.51 17.10 -15.26
N THR A 68 41.49 16.77 -14.42
CA THR A 68 41.52 15.48 -13.71
C THR A 68 40.44 15.33 -12.67
N TRP A 69 40.22 16.35 -11.85
CA TRP A 69 39.18 16.35 -10.82
C TRP A 69 37.79 16.47 -11.42
N ARG A 70 37.65 17.22 -12.52
CA ARG A 70 36.42 17.33 -13.28
C ARG A 70 35.95 15.97 -13.79
N ASN A 71 36.82 15.19 -14.42
CA ASN A 71 36.45 13.86 -14.93
C ASN A 71 36.06 12.88 -13.83
N VAL A 72 36.78 12.84 -12.69
CA VAL A 72 36.42 11.97 -11.56
C VAL A 72 35.05 12.36 -10.96
N VAL A 73 34.82 13.64 -10.80
CA VAL A 73 33.55 14.14 -10.22
C VAL A 73 32.40 13.96 -11.22
N GLU A 74 32.60 14.22 -12.49
CA GLU A 74 31.58 14.00 -13.53
C GLU A 74 31.13 12.52 -13.57
N VAL A 75 32.05 11.57 -13.49
CA VAL A 75 31.72 10.13 -13.46
C VAL A 75 30.98 9.77 -12.16
N ALA A 76 31.50 10.19 -11.00
CA ALA A 76 30.89 9.89 -9.70
C ALA A 76 29.48 10.51 -9.57
N VAL A 77 29.34 11.77 -9.99
CA VAL A 77 28.04 12.47 -10.02
C VAL A 77 27.10 11.81 -11.02
N GLY A 78 27.59 11.46 -12.22
CA GLY A 78 26.81 10.78 -13.24
C GLY A 78 26.21 9.46 -12.74
N ILE A 79 27.02 8.61 -12.11
CA ILE A 79 26.55 7.34 -11.51
C ILE A 79 25.54 7.62 -10.40
N SER A 80 25.81 8.60 -9.52
CA SER A 80 24.92 8.94 -8.42
C SER A 80 23.57 9.49 -8.92
N VAL A 81 23.60 10.34 -9.93
CA VAL A 81 22.38 10.90 -10.57
C VAL A 81 21.56 9.79 -11.20
N ILE A 82 22.19 8.87 -11.95
CA ILE A 82 21.48 7.73 -12.53
C ILE A 82 20.84 6.87 -11.44
N ALA A 83 21.56 6.55 -10.38
CA ALA A 83 21.03 5.75 -9.26
C ALA A 83 19.84 6.44 -8.57
N VAL A 84 19.92 7.75 -8.35
CA VAL A 84 18.82 8.55 -7.78
C VAL A 84 17.62 8.59 -8.71
N ILE A 85 17.83 8.82 -10.00
CA ILE A 85 16.76 8.85 -11.00
C ILE A 85 16.06 7.49 -11.09
N LEU A 86 16.80 6.40 -11.11
CA LEU A 86 16.23 5.04 -11.12
C LEU A 86 15.44 4.76 -9.84
N GLY A 87 16.01 5.05 -8.67
CA GLY A 87 15.31 4.89 -7.39
C GLY A 87 14.04 5.73 -7.31
N LEU A 88 14.11 7.00 -7.71
CA LEU A 88 12.95 7.89 -7.73
C LEU A 88 11.89 7.42 -8.74
N SER A 89 12.32 6.89 -9.90
CA SER A 89 11.39 6.33 -10.90
C SER A 89 10.61 5.14 -10.34
N VAL A 90 11.25 4.24 -9.60
CA VAL A 90 10.56 3.11 -8.95
C VAL A 90 9.55 3.59 -7.91
N LEU A 91 9.94 4.58 -7.10
CA LEU A 91 9.05 5.16 -6.08
C LEU A 91 7.86 5.88 -6.72
N LEU A 92 8.09 6.72 -7.73
CA LEU A 92 7.05 7.43 -8.45
C LEU A 92 6.12 6.46 -9.18
N PHE A 93 6.67 5.46 -9.86
CA PHE A 93 5.90 4.41 -10.52
C PHE A 93 4.95 3.73 -9.53
N THR A 94 5.47 3.32 -8.37
CA THR A 94 4.66 2.68 -7.33
C THR A 94 3.60 3.63 -6.79
N ALA A 95 3.97 4.86 -6.43
CA ALA A 95 3.05 5.84 -5.85
C ALA A 95 1.91 6.20 -6.82
N ILE A 96 2.22 6.47 -8.08
CA ILE A 96 1.24 6.79 -9.12
C ILE A 96 0.34 5.58 -9.39
N THR A 97 0.91 4.38 -9.49
CA THR A 97 0.14 3.14 -9.68
C THR A 97 -0.86 2.90 -8.56
N LEU A 98 -0.45 3.08 -7.30
CA LEU A 98 -1.33 2.90 -6.15
C LEU A 98 -2.40 3.99 -6.07
N MET A 99 -2.06 5.22 -6.44
CA MET A 99 -3.01 6.34 -6.48
C MET A 99 -4.10 6.10 -7.54
N ILE A 100 -3.72 5.70 -8.75
CA ILE A 100 -4.66 5.36 -9.82
C ILE A 100 -5.40 4.06 -9.50
N GLY A 101 -4.76 3.14 -8.79
CA GLY A 101 -5.26 1.79 -8.48
C GLY A 101 -6.48 1.76 -7.56
N GLY A 102 -6.72 2.79 -6.75
CA GLY A 102 -7.79 2.83 -5.77
C GLY A 102 -9.14 2.31 -6.32
N PRO A 103 -9.74 2.94 -7.35
CA PRO A 103 -11.03 2.51 -7.90
C PRO A 103 -11.03 1.07 -8.43
N PHE A 104 -9.90 0.61 -9.01
CA PHE A 104 -9.77 -0.74 -9.54
C PHE A 104 -9.71 -1.79 -8.43
N TYR A 105 -9.03 -1.47 -7.34
CA TYR A 105 -8.93 -2.36 -6.18
C TYR A 105 -10.24 -2.41 -5.39
N GLU A 106 -10.97 -1.29 -5.34
CA GLU A 106 -12.35 -1.24 -4.81
C GLU A 106 -13.26 -2.16 -5.61
N TYR A 107 -13.20 -2.10 -6.94
CA TYR A 107 -13.96 -2.99 -7.81
C TYR A 107 -13.68 -4.47 -7.53
N ILE A 108 -12.40 -4.85 -7.37
CA ILE A 108 -12.03 -6.23 -7.01
C ILE A 108 -12.63 -6.64 -5.66
N ALA A 109 -12.58 -5.76 -4.67
CA ALA A 109 -13.13 -6.03 -3.35
C ALA A 109 -14.66 -6.18 -3.37
N GLU A 110 -15.35 -5.35 -4.17
CA GLU A 110 -16.80 -5.44 -4.36
C GLU A 110 -17.21 -6.73 -5.07
N GLU A 111 -16.50 -7.12 -6.14
CA GLU A 111 -16.75 -8.36 -6.86
C GLU A 111 -16.56 -9.59 -5.96
N VAL A 112 -15.52 -9.59 -5.11
CA VAL A 112 -15.30 -10.64 -4.11
C VAL A 112 -16.40 -10.66 -3.06
N GLU A 113 -16.89 -9.49 -2.63
CA GLU A 113 -17.99 -9.43 -1.66
C GLU A 113 -19.29 -9.96 -2.25
N ASP A 114 -19.56 -9.66 -3.51
CA ASP A 114 -20.77 -10.15 -4.21
C ASP A 114 -20.74 -11.68 -4.37
N GLU A 115 -19.57 -12.29 -4.60
CA GLU A 115 -19.39 -13.75 -4.58
C GLU A 115 -19.62 -14.37 -3.19
N LEU A 116 -19.38 -13.64 -2.11
CA LEU A 116 -19.63 -14.10 -0.74
C LEU A 116 -21.09 -13.93 -0.29
N GLY A 117 -22.00 -13.61 -1.21
CA GLY A 117 -23.42 -13.44 -0.95
C GLY A 117 -23.91 -12.00 -1.01
N GLY A 118 -23.03 -11.07 -1.31
CA GLY A 118 -23.35 -9.65 -1.49
C GLY A 118 -23.82 -8.95 -0.21
N VAL A 119 -24.34 -7.76 -0.39
CA VAL A 119 -24.95 -6.97 0.69
C VAL A 119 -26.38 -6.65 0.28
N PRO A 120 -27.40 -7.32 0.86
CA PRO A 120 -28.78 -6.95 0.65
C PRO A 120 -29.00 -5.48 1.06
N GLY A 121 -29.44 -4.64 0.11
CA GLY A 121 -29.65 -3.22 0.36
C GLY A 121 -28.38 -2.39 0.46
N ALA A 122 -27.28 -2.84 -0.15
CA ALA A 122 -26.05 -2.04 -0.24
C ALA A 122 -26.37 -0.66 -0.81
N GLU A 123 -26.12 0.39 -0.03
CA GLU A 123 -26.11 1.74 -0.59
C GLU A 123 -25.01 1.80 -1.66
N GLN A 124 -25.37 2.09 -2.89
CA GLN A 124 -24.38 2.52 -3.87
C GLN A 124 -23.84 3.86 -3.36
N VAL A 125 -22.72 3.78 -2.67
CA VAL A 125 -22.03 4.99 -2.19
C VAL A 125 -21.53 5.70 -3.44
N GLY A 126 -22.17 6.80 -3.80
CA GLY A 126 -21.77 7.58 -4.97
C GLY A 126 -20.27 7.91 -4.88
N PHE A 127 -19.57 7.90 -6.01
CA PHE A 127 -18.12 8.09 -6.13
C PHE A 127 -17.57 9.20 -5.22
N TRP A 128 -18.17 10.37 -5.22
CA TRP A 128 -17.76 11.50 -4.38
C TRP A 128 -17.88 11.25 -2.88
N ARG A 129 -18.96 10.59 -2.47
CA ARG A 129 -19.16 10.25 -1.05
C ARG A 129 -18.15 9.19 -0.59
N GLY A 130 -17.90 8.18 -1.42
CA GLY A 130 -16.90 7.16 -1.18
C GLY A 130 -15.49 7.78 -1.07
N PHE A 131 -15.14 8.66 -2.01
CA PHE A 131 -13.86 9.37 -2.01
C PHE A 131 -13.66 10.21 -0.74
N VAL A 132 -14.65 11.01 -0.33
CA VAL A 132 -14.56 11.83 0.89
C VAL A 132 -14.44 10.96 2.14
N VAL A 133 -15.19 9.87 2.24
CA VAL A 133 -15.12 8.92 3.37
C VAL A 133 -13.74 8.24 3.40
N GLY A 134 -13.24 7.79 2.26
CA GLY A 134 -11.90 7.21 2.11
C GLY A 134 -10.82 8.20 2.52
N LEU A 135 -10.83 9.41 1.97
CA LEU A 135 -9.86 10.46 2.27
C LEU A 135 -9.84 10.80 3.77
N ARG A 136 -11.02 10.95 4.39
CA ARG A 136 -11.13 11.19 5.83
C ARG A 136 -10.55 10.03 6.65
N SER A 137 -10.81 8.78 6.26
CA SER A 137 -10.23 7.59 6.90
C SER A 137 -8.71 7.62 6.81
N THR A 138 -8.17 7.87 5.63
CA THR A 138 -6.72 7.92 5.38
C THR A 138 -6.05 9.02 6.20
N ILE A 139 -6.62 10.23 6.24
CA ILE A 139 -6.09 11.34 7.07
C ILE A 139 -6.08 10.95 8.56
N LEU A 140 -7.15 10.31 9.05
CA LEU A 140 -7.20 9.85 10.44
C LEU A 140 -6.14 8.76 10.72
N LEU A 141 -5.96 7.81 9.81
CA LEU A 141 -4.96 6.74 9.97
C LEU A 141 -3.54 7.28 9.92
N VAL A 142 -3.25 8.21 9.01
CA VAL A 142 -1.96 8.91 8.94
C VAL A 142 -1.71 9.71 10.23
N GLY A 143 -2.71 10.45 10.73
CA GLY A 143 -2.58 11.17 11.99
C GLY A 143 -2.29 10.25 13.18
N VAL A 144 -2.97 9.09 13.25
CA VAL A 144 -2.70 8.06 14.27
C VAL A 144 -1.30 7.47 14.10
N SER A 145 -0.86 7.20 12.86
CA SER A 145 0.49 6.69 12.59
C SER A 145 1.56 7.69 13.07
N ILE A 146 1.40 8.97 12.77
CA ILE A 146 2.31 10.03 13.22
C ILE A 146 2.33 10.11 14.76
N LEU A 147 1.16 10.03 15.41
CA LEU A 147 1.05 10.05 16.86
C LEU A 147 1.84 8.92 17.53
N PHE A 148 1.84 7.72 16.94
CA PHE A 148 2.66 6.60 17.42
C PHE A 148 4.13 6.70 16.99
N ALA A 149 4.42 7.32 15.84
CA ALA A 149 5.78 7.48 15.34
C ALA A 149 6.62 8.38 16.28
N ILE A 150 6.02 9.43 16.87
CA ILE A 150 6.72 10.34 17.78
C ILE A 150 7.32 9.61 18.98
N PRO A 151 6.56 8.90 19.83
CA PRO A 151 7.13 8.18 20.97
C PRO A 151 8.09 7.06 20.54
N LEU A 152 7.78 6.35 19.44
CA LEU A 152 8.68 5.32 18.90
C LEU A 152 10.01 5.90 18.44
N PHE A 153 10.01 7.09 17.85
CA PHE A 153 11.23 7.81 17.47
C PHE A 153 12.12 8.09 18.68
N PHE A 154 11.54 8.62 19.77
CA PHE A 154 12.30 8.86 20.99
C PHE A 154 12.79 7.56 21.66
N CYS A 155 11.97 6.52 21.68
CA CYS A 155 12.38 5.19 22.16
C CYS A 155 13.48 4.56 21.27
N GLY A 156 13.58 4.99 20.02
CA GLY A 156 14.62 4.54 19.08
C GLY A 156 16.05 4.90 19.52
N PHE A 157 16.22 5.95 20.34
CA PHE A 157 17.53 6.33 20.89
C PHE A 157 17.98 5.47 22.08
N ILE A 158 17.11 4.64 22.64
CA ILE A 158 17.46 3.75 23.76
C ILE A 158 18.21 2.55 23.17
N PRO A 159 19.49 2.30 23.56
CA PRO A 159 20.24 1.13 23.10
C PRO A 159 19.47 -0.17 23.34
N VAL A 160 19.59 -1.12 22.43
CA VAL A 160 18.88 -2.41 22.42
C VAL A 160 17.37 -2.27 22.17
N VAL A 161 16.63 -1.44 22.92
CA VAL A 161 15.18 -1.22 22.74
C VAL A 161 14.88 -0.63 21.38
N GLY A 162 15.64 0.40 20.97
CA GLY A 162 15.47 1.06 19.67
C GLY A 162 15.69 0.12 18.48
N GLN A 163 16.61 -0.82 18.62
CA GLN A 163 16.96 -1.73 17.52
C GLN A 163 16.10 -2.99 17.47
N THR A 164 15.47 -3.40 18.58
CA THR A 164 14.71 -4.64 18.68
C THR A 164 13.21 -4.40 18.85
N VAL A 165 12.81 -3.69 19.89
CA VAL A 165 11.39 -3.53 20.27
C VAL A 165 10.70 -2.51 19.36
N VAL A 166 11.37 -1.39 19.09
CA VAL A 166 10.78 -0.30 18.29
C VAL A 166 10.39 -0.73 16.87
N PRO A 167 11.25 -1.43 16.09
CA PRO A 167 10.86 -1.90 14.76
C PRO A 167 9.69 -2.88 14.79
N VAL A 168 9.66 -3.79 15.76
CA VAL A 168 8.57 -4.76 15.91
C VAL A 168 7.24 -4.06 16.21
N LEU A 169 7.25 -3.11 17.14
CA LEU A 169 6.05 -2.32 17.47
C LEU A 169 5.61 -1.48 16.27
N ALA A 170 6.55 -0.83 15.56
CA ALA A 170 6.24 -0.05 14.38
C ALA A 170 5.56 -0.91 13.30
N VAL A 171 6.08 -2.11 13.02
CA VAL A 171 5.50 -3.07 12.08
C VAL A 171 4.10 -3.50 12.54
N CYS A 172 3.91 -3.82 13.82
CA CYS A 172 2.62 -4.24 14.35
C CYS A 172 1.58 -3.10 14.27
N ILE A 173 1.97 -1.87 14.61
CA ILE A 173 1.06 -0.71 14.59
C ILE A 173 0.70 -0.37 13.15
N ASN A 174 1.69 -0.17 12.27
CA ASN A 174 1.43 0.19 10.89
C ASN A 174 0.72 -0.94 10.12
N GLY A 175 1.08 -2.21 10.39
CA GLY A 175 0.35 -3.36 9.86
C GLY A 175 -1.11 -3.34 10.29
N TYR A 176 -1.41 -3.09 11.57
CA TYR A 176 -2.79 -3.01 12.06
C TYR A 176 -3.57 -1.84 11.41
N LEU A 177 -2.93 -0.68 11.23
CA LEU A 177 -3.53 0.47 10.55
C LEU A 177 -3.82 0.15 9.08
N LEU A 178 -2.89 -0.50 8.37
CA LEU A 178 -3.11 -1.00 7.02
C LEU A 178 -4.27 -2.01 6.99
N GLY A 179 -4.37 -2.92 7.96
CA GLY A 179 -5.48 -3.85 8.08
C GLY A 179 -6.84 -3.16 8.22
N ILE A 180 -6.89 -2.05 8.95
CA ILE A 180 -8.10 -1.22 9.01
C ILE A 180 -8.43 -0.66 7.62
N GLU A 181 -7.45 -0.19 6.85
CA GLU A 181 -7.67 0.35 5.51
C GLU A 181 -8.17 -0.72 4.54
N LEU A 182 -7.46 -1.85 4.45
CA LEU A 182 -7.77 -2.96 3.55
C LEU A 182 -9.14 -3.60 3.78
N THR A 183 -9.73 -3.43 4.97
CA THR A 183 -11.06 -3.94 5.31
C THR A 183 -12.16 -2.90 5.13
N GLY A 184 -11.84 -1.71 4.59
CA GLY A 184 -12.75 -0.56 4.56
C GLY A 184 -14.04 -0.75 3.79
N ILE A 185 -13.93 -1.30 2.58
CA ILE A 185 -15.01 -1.36 1.59
C ILE A 185 -16.24 -2.12 2.09
N PRO A 186 -16.14 -3.37 2.59
CA PRO A 186 -17.31 -4.11 3.06
C PRO A 186 -18.05 -3.43 4.22
N PHE A 187 -17.32 -2.72 5.07
CA PHE A 187 -17.94 -1.97 6.17
C PHE A 187 -18.64 -0.69 5.67
N THR A 188 -18.04 0.00 4.70
CA THR A 188 -18.60 1.22 4.10
C THR A 188 -19.88 0.91 3.33
N ARG A 189 -19.91 -0.18 2.55
CA ARG A 189 -21.11 -0.65 1.84
C ARG A 189 -22.28 -0.99 2.77
N ARG A 190 -22.00 -1.28 4.04
CA ARG A 190 -23.02 -1.52 5.09
C ARG A 190 -23.30 -0.30 5.96
N GLY A 191 -22.88 0.89 5.53
CA GLY A 191 -23.09 2.13 6.28
C GLY A 191 -22.39 2.19 7.64
N LYS A 192 -21.44 1.28 7.92
CA LYS A 192 -20.74 1.26 9.20
C LYS A 192 -19.70 2.36 9.29
N SER A 193 -19.71 3.04 10.42
CA SER A 193 -18.74 4.10 10.72
C SER A 193 -17.33 3.54 10.97
N PHE A 194 -16.32 4.38 10.79
CA PHE A 194 -14.93 4.06 11.12
C PHE A 194 -14.75 3.53 12.55
N LYS A 195 -15.50 4.09 13.52
CA LYS A 195 -15.47 3.67 14.92
C LYS A 195 -15.99 2.25 15.11
N GLU A 196 -17.09 1.90 14.45
CA GLU A 196 -17.67 0.55 14.50
C GLU A 196 -16.74 -0.47 13.83
N ARG A 197 -16.17 -0.14 12.65
CA ARG A 197 -15.17 -0.97 11.98
C ARG A 197 -14.00 -1.28 12.90
N ARG A 198 -13.38 -0.25 13.49
CA ARG A 198 -12.27 -0.41 14.43
C ARG A 198 -12.65 -1.27 15.65
N LYS A 199 -13.86 -1.10 16.18
CA LYS A 199 -14.36 -1.90 17.31
C LYS A 199 -14.50 -3.38 16.93
N LEU A 200 -15.03 -3.68 15.75
CA LEU A 200 -15.17 -5.06 15.26
C LEU A 200 -13.80 -5.71 15.01
N LEU A 201 -12.87 -5.03 14.35
CA LEU A 201 -11.51 -5.52 14.13
C LEU A 201 -10.78 -5.77 15.46
N ALA A 202 -11.02 -4.93 16.47
CA ALA A 202 -10.42 -5.08 17.78
C ALA A 202 -10.92 -6.30 18.55
N THR A 203 -12.05 -6.93 18.18
CA THR A 203 -12.53 -8.18 18.82
C THR A 203 -11.64 -9.38 18.49
N ARG A 204 -10.96 -9.37 17.32
CA ARG A 204 -10.09 -10.47 16.87
C ARG A 204 -8.72 -9.98 16.40
N ARG A 205 -8.04 -9.21 17.26
CA ARG A 205 -6.75 -8.55 16.95
C ARG A 205 -5.71 -9.52 16.40
N SER A 206 -5.59 -10.73 16.94
CA SER A 206 -4.62 -11.72 16.46
C SER A 206 -4.89 -12.14 15.02
N LEU A 207 -6.15 -12.26 14.62
CA LEU A 207 -6.55 -12.57 13.25
C LEU A 207 -6.19 -11.41 12.30
N VAL A 208 -6.53 -10.18 12.72
CA VAL A 208 -6.23 -8.96 11.95
C VAL A 208 -4.72 -8.76 11.80
N LEU A 209 -3.95 -8.91 12.88
CA LEU A 209 -2.48 -8.81 12.83
C LEU A 209 -1.86 -9.90 11.96
N GLY A 210 -2.36 -11.13 12.05
CA GLY A 210 -1.88 -12.22 11.20
C GLY A 210 -2.12 -11.98 9.71
N PHE A 211 -3.19 -11.27 9.35
CA PHE A 211 -3.48 -10.84 7.99
C PHE A 211 -2.64 -9.61 7.59
N ALA A 212 -2.66 -8.58 8.42
CA ALA A 212 -2.20 -7.25 8.04
C ALA A 212 -0.68 -7.05 8.18
N VAL A 213 -0.03 -7.70 9.16
CA VAL A 213 1.43 -7.59 9.34
C VAL A 213 2.21 -8.17 8.15
N PRO A 214 1.92 -9.39 7.68
CA PRO A 214 2.56 -9.90 6.46
C PRO A 214 2.26 -9.05 5.23
N ALA A 215 1.02 -8.57 5.07
CA ALA A 215 0.67 -7.66 3.99
C ALA A 215 1.49 -6.37 4.04
N TYR A 216 1.63 -5.76 5.23
CA TYR A 216 2.44 -4.56 5.44
C TYR A 216 3.92 -4.79 5.10
N LEU A 217 4.50 -5.89 5.57
CA LEU A 217 5.90 -6.23 5.30
C LEU A 217 6.16 -6.41 3.81
N LEU A 218 5.25 -7.06 3.09
CA LEU A 218 5.33 -7.19 1.64
C LEU A 218 5.19 -5.83 0.92
N CYS A 219 4.33 -4.94 1.43
CA CYS A 219 4.15 -3.60 0.89
C CYS A 219 5.36 -2.66 1.12
N LEU A 220 6.29 -3.00 2.02
CA LEU A 220 7.55 -2.25 2.16
C LEU A 220 8.45 -2.38 0.91
N ILE A 221 8.21 -3.40 0.09
CA ILE A 221 8.86 -3.54 -1.22
C ILE A 221 7.96 -2.83 -2.24
N PRO A 222 8.40 -1.70 -2.83
CA PRO A 222 7.54 -0.85 -3.66
C PRO A 222 6.81 -1.61 -4.78
N LEU A 223 7.54 -2.38 -5.57
CA LEU A 223 6.94 -3.14 -6.69
C LEU A 223 6.03 -4.28 -6.21
N ALA A 224 6.32 -4.89 -5.06
CA ALA A 224 5.47 -5.92 -4.48
C ALA A 224 4.13 -5.33 -4.01
N ALA A 225 4.12 -4.08 -3.52
CA ALA A 225 2.89 -3.41 -3.08
C ALA A 225 1.81 -3.39 -4.17
N MET A 226 2.19 -3.24 -5.43
CA MET A 226 1.25 -3.21 -6.56
C MET A 226 0.47 -4.52 -6.75
N ILE A 227 1.07 -5.64 -6.36
CA ILE A 227 0.47 -6.97 -6.42
C ILE A 227 -0.22 -7.30 -5.10
N VAL A 228 0.41 -6.92 -4.00
CA VAL A 228 -0.05 -7.23 -2.64
C VAL A 228 -1.34 -6.48 -2.31
N ILE A 229 -1.47 -5.20 -2.69
CA ILE A 229 -2.63 -4.39 -2.31
C ILE A 229 -3.95 -4.92 -2.88
N PRO A 230 -4.09 -5.22 -4.20
CA PRO A 230 -5.33 -5.81 -4.70
C PRO A 230 -5.64 -7.16 -4.07
N ALA A 231 -4.62 -8.01 -3.86
CA ALA A 231 -4.79 -9.29 -3.18
C ALA A 231 -5.19 -9.12 -1.71
N ALA A 232 -4.56 -8.17 -1.01
CA ALA A 232 -4.89 -7.88 0.37
C ALA A 232 -6.29 -7.22 0.52
N MET A 233 -6.75 -6.45 -0.45
CA MET A 233 -8.13 -5.94 -0.44
C MET A 233 -9.15 -7.07 -0.62
N ALA A 234 -8.91 -8.00 -1.54
CA ALA A 234 -9.73 -9.21 -1.69
C ALA A 234 -9.75 -10.07 -0.41
N GLY A 235 -8.57 -10.31 0.19
CA GLY A 235 -8.45 -11.04 1.47
C GLY A 235 -9.08 -10.28 2.64
N GLY A 236 -8.95 -8.96 2.68
CA GLY A 236 -9.58 -8.07 3.64
C GLY A 236 -11.11 -8.09 3.56
N THR A 237 -11.65 -8.25 2.36
CA THR A 237 -13.10 -8.45 2.15
C THR A 237 -13.56 -9.76 2.79
N VAL A 238 -12.84 -10.85 2.59
CA VAL A 238 -13.15 -12.15 3.25
C VAL A 238 -13.03 -12.04 4.76
N LEU A 239 -12.00 -11.35 5.28
CA LEU A 239 -11.83 -11.09 6.71
C LEU A 239 -13.02 -10.31 7.28
N SER A 240 -13.44 -9.25 6.60
CA SER A 240 -14.57 -8.41 7.01
C SER A 240 -15.88 -9.20 7.02
N HIS A 241 -16.12 -10.00 5.99
CA HIS A 241 -17.29 -10.87 5.90
C HIS A 241 -17.35 -11.83 7.09
N ARG A 242 -16.25 -12.51 7.43
CA ARG A 242 -16.17 -13.38 8.63
C ARG A 242 -16.47 -12.67 9.94
N LEU A 243 -15.99 -11.43 10.10
CA LEU A 243 -16.25 -10.65 11.31
C LEU A 243 -17.71 -10.19 11.42
N LEU A 244 -18.35 -9.96 10.28
CA LEU A 244 -19.75 -9.50 10.20
C LEU A 244 -20.75 -10.64 10.39
N THR A 245 -20.47 -11.81 9.85
CA THR A 245 -21.35 -13.00 9.92
C THR A 245 -21.12 -13.85 11.17
N GLY A 246 -20.01 -13.61 11.89
CA GLY A 246 -19.63 -14.46 13.04
C GLY A 246 -19.14 -15.86 12.65
N ASP A 247 -18.96 -16.12 11.37
CA ASP A 247 -18.59 -17.44 10.85
C ASP A 247 -17.15 -17.81 11.22
N ARG A 248 -17.01 -18.95 11.92
CA ARG A 248 -15.72 -19.51 12.34
C ARG A 248 -15.21 -20.61 11.39
N THR A 249 -16.00 -21.02 10.41
CA THR A 249 -15.82 -22.31 9.71
C THR A 249 -15.18 -22.24 8.34
N THR A 250 -15.00 -21.08 7.71
CA THR A 250 -14.49 -21.01 6.34
C THR A 250 -12.95 -21.09 6.29
N THR A 251 -12.38 -22.24 6.62
CA THR A 251 -10.96 -22.61 6.41
C THR A 251 -10.77 -23.65 5.32
N ALA A 252 -11.74 -23.79 4.43
CA ALA A 252 -11.61 -24.65 3.25
C ALA A 252 -11.40 -23.80 1.99
#